data_4df4268aec989b5082e0b0b321c7bbae
#
_entry.id   4df4268aec989b5082e0b0b321c7bbae
#
_cell.length_a   1.000
_cell.length_b   1.000
_cell.length_c   1.000
_cell.angle_alpha   90.00
_cell.angle_beta   90.00
_cell.angle_gamma   90.00
#
_symmetry.space_group_name_H-M   'P 1'
#
loop_
_entity.id
_entity.type
_entity.pdbx_description
1 polymer ?
#
loop_
_entity_poly.entity_id
_entity_poly.type
_entity_poly.pdbx_seq_one_letter_code
_entity_poly.pdbx_strand_id
1 'polypeptide(L)'
;MSDTPVVDVATAERALVDLLALERELLELEYVRRADALERVSEAVRRLGEQGTSEGLLTRAAAELVAGSAFDRVLVSEVVDGRLVPLAIAGGADQAGADAALRELGETVIRLEYPLLEYEVARGHKTEVVSVAKAGARTPAALARSLGWASYVVVALVVGSTTIGLLHADATGSGREVDALDGEVAGRFAEELAGVCERAVLRHTLELHRAELSAAVHWMSTRLGRLEDSAGLMRPRGQGGDARLVESLTARELDVLRLLARGNTNLAIASALVVREGTVKYHVKNILRKLGATSRADAVARFVRAGGSVEGPAGGRRP
;
A
#
# COMPACT_ATOMS: atom_id res chain seq x y z
N MET A 1 -46.11 -18.51 56.83
CA MET A 1 -46.38 -17.10 56.56
C MET A 1 -45.06 -16.50 55.97
N SER A 2 -44.97 -16.29 54.68
CA SER A 2 -43.77 -15.74 54.02
C SER A 2 -43.83 -14.24 54.20
N ASP A 3 -42.87 -13.70 54.95
CA ASP A 3 -42.68 -12.28 55.13
C ASP A 3 -42.04 -11.75 53.82
N THR A 4 -42.86 -11.22 52.94
CA THR A 4 -42.36 -10.54 51.71
C THR A 4 -41.92 -9.17 52.16
N PRO A 5 -40.61 -8.79 51.98
CA PRO A 5 -40.16 -7.47 52.40
C PRO A 5 -40.87 -6.41 51.54
N VAL A 6 -41.68 -5.59 52.23
CA VAL A 6 -42.29 -4.38 51.64
C VAL A 6 -41.18 -3.37 51.43
N VAL A 7 -40.67 -3.30 50.23
CA VAL A 7 -39.71 -2.24 49.86
C VAL A 7 -40.45 -0.90 49.94
N ASP A 8 -39.98 -0.01 50.80
CA ASP A 8 -40.51 1.35 50.91
C ASP A 8 -40.34 2.09 49.58
N VAL A 9 -41.44 2.66 49.07
CA VAL A 9 -41.47 3.35 47.74
C VAL A 9 -40.40 4.44 47.66
N ALA A 10 -40.16 5.19 48.75
CA ALA A 10 -39.10 6.22 48.77
C ALA A 10 -37.68 5.63 48.63
N THR A 11 -37.47 4.44 49.14
CA THR A 11 -36.19 3.72 49.01
C THR A 11 -36.00 3.22 47.56
N ALA A 12 -37.09 2.72 46.94
CA ALA A 12 -37.04 2.27 45.54
C ALA A 12 -36.86 3.44 44.57
N GLU A 13 -37.49 4.58 44.81
CA GLU A 13 -37.31 5.81 44.00
C GLU A 13 -35.87 6.31 44.10
N ARG A 14 -35.26 6.33 45.27
CA ARG A 14 -33.87 6.75 45.46
C ARG A 14 -32.91 5.81 44.76
N ALA A 15 -33.09 4.50 44.88
CA ALA A 15 -32.27 3.52 44.20
C ALA A 15 -32.37 3.65 42.67
N LEU A 16 -33.54 3.97 42.12
CA LEU A 16 -33.74 4.22 40.70
C LEU A 16 -32.98 5.49 40.23
N VAL A 17 -33.03 6.59 41.01
CA VAL A 17 -32.29 7.81 40.71
C VAL A 17 -30.78 7.57 40.70
N ASP A 18 -30.29 6.83 41.71
CA ASP A 18 -28.86 6.47 41.83
C ASP A 18 -28.42 5.59 40.64
N LEU A 19 -29.27 4.61 40.24
CA LEU A 19 -29.00 3.75 39.10
C LEU A 19 -28.92 4.54 37.77
N LEU A 20 -29.86 5.46 37.53
CA LEU A 20 -29.86 6.33 36.35
C LEU A 20 -28.67 7.28 36.34
N ALA A 21 -28.23 7.79 37.51
CA ALA A 21 -27.04 8.61 37.61
C ALA A 21 -25.78 7.81 37.24
N LEU A 22 -25.65 6.58 37.73
CA LEU A 22 -24.55 5.68 37.43
C LEU A 22 -24.53 5.27 35.94
N GLU A 23 -25.70 4.96 35.38
CA GLU A 23 -25.84 4.65 33.95
C GLU A 23 -25.35 5.84 33.09
N ARG A 24 -25.74 7.06 33.45
CA ARG A 24 -25.27 8.27 32.76
C ARG A 24 -23.75 8.44 32.84
N GLU A 25 -23.16 8.25 34.03
CA GLU A 25 -21.70 8.32 34.19
C GLU A 25 -20.98 7.27 33.32
N LEU A 26 -21.48 6.05 33.28
CA LEU A 26 -20.93 4.98 32.43
C LEU A 26 -20.99 5.36 30.94
N LEU A 27 -22.12 5.87 30.47
CA LEU A 27 -22.28 6.33 29.07
C LEU A 27 -21.35 7.50 28.73
N GLU A 28 -21.16 8.45 29.67
CA GLU A 28 -20.22 9.54 29.48
C GLU A 28 -18.77 9.04 29.39
N LEU A 29 -18.38 8.08 30.24
CA LEU A 29 -17.06 7.45 30.22
C LEU A 29 -16.83 6.65 28.93
N GLU A 30 -17.81 5.88 28.48
CA GLU A 30 -17.74 5.14 27.22
C GLU A 30 -17.61 6.08 26.03
N TYR A 31 -18.37 7.18 26.02
CA TYR A 31 -18.30 8.19 24.97
C TYR A 31 -16.90 8.83 24.89
N VAL A 32 -16.33 9.24 26.04
CA VAL A 32 -14.99 9.83 26.10
C VAL A 32 -13.94 8.82 25.64
N ARG A 33 -13.99 7.58 26.12
CA ARG A 33 -13.08 6.50 25.72
C ARG A 33 -13.12 6.27 24.20
N ARG A 34 -14.32 6.24 23.63
CA ARG A 34 -14.53 6.06 22.18
C ARG A 34 -13.97 7.23 21.40
N ALA A 35 -14.27 8.47 21.81
CA ALA A 35 -13.78 9.67 21.15
C ALA A 35 -12.24 9.71 21.15
N ASP A 36 -11.62 9.48 22.30
CA ASP A 36 -10.16 9.44 22.44
C ASP A 36 -9.50 8.35 21.59
N ALA A 37 -10.13 7.16 21.49
CA ALA A 37 -9.60 6.06 20.69
C ALA A 37 -9.61 6.41 19.20
N LEU A 38 -10.72 6.98 18.71
CA LEU A 38 -10.85 7.39 17.31
C LEU A 38 -9.93 8.57 16.96
N GLU A 39 -9.73 9.54 17.87
CA GLU A 39 -8.81 10.65 17.67
C GLU A 39 -7.36 10.15 17.56
N ARG A 40 -6.91 9.26 18.45
CA ARG A 40 -5.55 8.66 18.37
C ARG A 40 -5.31 7.92 17.07
N VAL A 41 -6.31 7.22 16.56
CA VAL A 41 -6.22 6.52 15.27
C VAL A 41 -6.11 7.48 14.11
N SER A 42 -6.93 8.54 14.08
CA SER A 42 -6.84 9.57 13.04
C SER A 42 -5.48 10.28 13.06
N GLU A 43 -4.92 10.51 14.25
CA GLU A 43 -3.57 11.06 14.43
C GLU A 43 -2.49 10.09 13.87
N ALA A 44 -2.62 8.78 14.11
CA ALA A 44 -1.72 7.77 13.56
C ALA A 44 -1.74 7.76 12.02
N VAL A 45 -2.92 7.84 11.41
CA VAL A 45 -3.05 7.93 9.95
C VAL A 45 -2.49 9.24 9.41
N ARG A 46 -2.68 10.36 10.12
CA ARG A 46 -2.08 11.65 9.75
C ARG A 46 -0.57 11.56 9.67
N ARG A 47 0.09 10.93 10.67
CA ARG A 47 1.57 10.71 10.66
C ARG A 47 2.00 9.89 9.46
N LEU A 48 1.25 8.85 9.06
CA LEU A 48 1.52 8.08 7.85
C LEU A 48 1.47 8.95 6.59
N GLY A 49 0.49 9.85 6.51
CA GLY A 49 0.31 10.75 5.37
C GLY A 49 1.43 11.78 5.21
N GLU A 50 2.04 12.23 6.30
CA GLU A 50 3.12 13.23 6.31
C GLU A 50 4.46 12.67 5.82
N GLN A 51 4.71 11.39 6.00
CA GLN A 51 5.97 10.74 5.61
C GLN A 51 6.15 10.51 4.09
N GLY A 52 5.22 10.95 3.26
CA GLY A 52 5.37 11.34 1.85
C GLY A 52 5.62 10.26 0.80
N THR A 53 6.08 9.07 1.13
CA THR A 53 6.37 8.02 0.15
C THR A 53 5.29 6.93 0.15
N SER A 54 4.83 6.55 -1.06
CA SER A 54 3.92 5.41 -1.21
C SER A 54 4.58 4.07 -0.89
N GLU A 55 5.91 4.02 -1.04
CA GLU A 55 6.69 2.83 -0.77
C GLU A 55 6.74 2.53 0.74
N GLY A 56 6.33 1.33 1.12
CA GLY A 56 6.28 0.90 2.51
C GLY A 56 5.15 1.53 3.36
N LEU A 57 4.18 2.24 2.77
CA LEU A 57 3.06 2.82 3.53
C LEU A 57 2.28 1.74 4.30
N LEU A 58 1.91 0.65 3.64
CA LEU A 58 1.22 -0.47 4.26
C LEU A 58 2.09 -1.17 5.34
N THR A 59 3.40 -1.25 5.11
CA THR A 59 4.33 -1.82 6.09
C THR A 59 4.39 -0.99 7.37
N ARG A 60 4.39 0.35 7.25
CA ARG A 60 4.38 1.25 8.42
C ARG A 60 3.02 1.32 9.12
N ALA A 61 1.94 1.05 8.38
CA ALA A 61 0.58 1.12 8.91
C ALA A 61 0.38 0.18 10.12
N ALA A 62 1.00 -0.99 10.13
CA ALA A 62 0.94 -1.91 11.26
C ALA A 62 1.48 -1.26 12.55
N ALA A 63 2.66 -0.64 12.49
CA ALA A 63 3.30 -0.01 13.65
C ALA A 63 2.52 1.21 14.13
N GLU A 64 1.99 2.03 13.21
CA GLU A 64 1.20 3.21 13.57
C GLU A 64 -0.14 2.84 14.21
N LEU A 65 -0.78 1.75 13.78
CA LEU A 65 -2.02 1.31 14.42
C LEU A 65 -1.76 0.75 15.82
N VAL A 66 -0.70 -0.04 16.02
CA VAL A 66 -0.30 -0.48 17.38
C VAL A 66 -0.04 0.72 18.27
N ALA A 67 0.72 1.71 17.81
CA ALA A 67 1.05 2.90 18.61
C ALA A 67 -0.18 3.79 18.91
N GLY A 68 -1.18 3.81 18.03
CA GLY A 68 -2.36 4.66 18.13
C GLY A 68 -3.59 3.99 18.76
N SER A 69 -3.52 2.72 19.14
CA SER A 69 -4.67 1.97 19.61
C SER A 69 -4.38 1.14 20.87
N ALA A 70 -5.33 0.30 21.27
CA ALA A 70 -5.19 -0.68 22.34
C ALA A 70 -4.89 -2.10 21.82
N PHE A 71 -4.51 -2.25 20.56
CA PHE A 71 -4.06 -3.51 20.02
C PHE A 71 -2.64 -3.83 20.44
N ASP A 72 -2.39 -5.08 20.78
CA ASP A 72 -1.05 -5.56 21.11
C ASP A 72 -0.26 -5.94 19.86
N ARG A 73 -0.97 -6.34 18.80
CA ARG A 73 -0.35 -6.75 17.54
C ARG A 73 -1.25 -6.47 16.35
N VAL A 74 -0.62 -6.08 15.26
CA VAL A 74 -1.27 -5.80 13.98
C VAL A 74 -0.51 -6.48 12.85
N LEU A 75 -1.22 -7.24 12.02
CA LEU A 75 -0.74 -7.80 10.76
C LEU A 75 -1.41 -7.05 9.60
N VAL A 76 -0.61 -6.52 8.69
CA VAL A 76 -1.08 -6.00 7.40
C VAL A 76 -0.67 -6.95 6.29
N SER A 77 -1.63 -7.31 5.44
CA SER A 77 -1.42 -8.20 4.30
C SER A 77 -1.98 -7.56 3.03
N GLU A 78 -1.34 -7.81 1.90
CA GLU A 78 -1.83 -7.44 0.57
C GLU A 78 -2.70 -8.55 -0.02
N VAL A 79 -3.68 -8.17 -0.84
CA VAL A 79 -4.49 -9.13 -1.61
C VAL A 79 -3.99 -9.15 -3.05
N VAL A 80 -3.34 -10.24 -3.45
CA VAL A 80 -2.78 -10.42 -4.79
C VAL A 80 -3.32 -11.70 -5.42
N ASP A 81 -4.01 -11.60 -6.54
CA ASP A 81 -4.57 -12.74 -7.29
C ASP A 81 -5.38 -13.71 -6.40
N GLY A 82 -6.21 -13.15 -5.50
CA GLY A 82 -7.05 -13.93 -4.56
C GLY A 82 -6.26 -14.63 -3.46
N ARG A 83 -5.05 -14.18 -3.17
CA ARG A 83 -4.20 -14.66 -2.07
C ARG A 83 -3.89 -13.54 -1.11
N LEU A 84 -3.78 -13.91 0.15
CA LEU A 84 -3.31 -13.01 1.19
C LEU A 84 -1.80 -13.13 1.30
N VAL A 85 -1.10 -12.03 1.07
CA VAL A 85 0.36 -11.92 1.16
C VAL A 85 0.70 -11.05 2.36
N PRO A 86 1.22 -11.63 3.45
CA PRO A 86 1.65 -10.87 4.62
C PRO A 86 2.76 -9.87 4.27
N LEU A 87 2.60 -8.61 4.68
CA LEU A 87 3.56 -7.54 4.42
C LEU A 87 4.32 -7.11 5.66
N ALA A 88 3.61 -6.96 6.78
CA ALA A 88 4.19 -6.49 8.03
C ALA A 88 3.40 -6.97 9.23
N ILE A 89 4.13 -7.25 10.31
CA ILE A 89 3.60 -7.46 11.65
C ILE A 89 4.26 -6.43 12.57
N ALA A 90 3.44 -5.76 13.38
CA ALA A 90 3.94 -4.87 14.43
C ALA A 90 3.35 -5.26 15.78
N GLY A 91 4.05 -4.99 16.86
CA GLY A 91 3.67 -5.39 18.21
C GLY A 91 3.97 -6.85 18.52
N GLY A 92 3.36 -7.38 19.58
CA GLY A 92 3.67 -8.69 20.14
C GLY A 92 4.70 -8.60 21.27
N ALA A 93 5.21 -9.76 21.71
CA ALA A 93 6.14 -9.82 22.84
C ALA A 93 7.49 -9.16 22.53
N ASP A 94 7.97 -9.34 21.30
CA ASP A 94 9.21 -8.74 20.79
C ASP A 94 9.20 -8.69 19.25
N GLN A 95 10.10 -7.87 18.69
CA GLN A 95 10.23 -7.72 17.22
C GLN A 95 10.74 -9.02 16.55
N ALA A 96 11.59 -9.80 17.22
CA ALA A 96 12.12 -11.03 16.65
C ALA A 96 11.02 -12.09 16.45
N GLY A 97 10.08 -12.18 17.37
CA GLY A 97 8.89 -13.03 17.25
C GLY A 97 7.97 -12.58 16.11
N ALA A 98 7.75 -11.27 15.97
CA ALA A 98 6.98 -10.70 14.86
C ALA A 98 7.61 -11.02 13.49
N ASP A 99 8.93 -10.86 13.37
CA ASP A 99 9.69 -11.16 12.15
C ASP A 99 9.69 -12.67 11.84
N ALA A 100 9.74 -13.53 12.86
CA ALA A 100 9.65 -14.98 12.70
C ALA A 100 8.27 -15.40 12.18
N ALA A 101 7.19 -14.87 12.78
CA ALA A 101 5.83 -15.13 12.34
C ALA A 101 5.60 -14.61 10.91
N LEU A 102 6.10 -13.45 10.56
CA LEU A 102 5.99 -12.89 9.22
C LEU A 102 6.69 -13.77 8.17
N ARG A 103 7.87 -14.31 8.48
CA ARG A 103 8.59 -15.25 7.60
C ARG A 103 7.81 -16.55 7.41
N GLU A 104 7.34 -17.16 8.49
CA GLU A 104 6.53 -18.38 8.45
C GLU A 104 5.27 -18.20 7.60
N LEU A 105 4.56 -17.08 7.79
CA LEU A 105 3.36 -16.75 7.02
C LEU A 105 3.69 -16.47 5.55
N GLY A 106 4.84 -15.86 5.26
CA GLY A 106 5.31 -15.59 3.89
C GLY A 106 5.60 -16.85 3.07
N GLU A 107 5.96 -17.96 3.73
CA GLU A 107 6.13 -19.26 3.10
C GLU A 107 4.81 -20.01 2.87
N THR A 108 3.71 -19.53 3.46
CA THR A 108 2.41 -20.19 3.43
C THR A 108 1.48 -19.52 2.42
N VAL A 109 0.89 -20.30 1.51
CA VAL A 109 -0.11 -19.78 0.59
C VAL A 109 -1.47 -19.73 1.28
N ILE A 110 -1.97 -18.53 1.58
CA ILE A 110 -3.30 -18.31 2.14
C ILE A 110 -4.22 -17.84 1.01
N ARG A 111 -5.12 -18.72 0.56
CA ARG A 111 -6.11 -18.38 -0.47
C ARG A 111 -7.35 -17.75 0.18
N LEU A 112 -7.79 -16.64 -0.39
CA LEU A 112 -9.05 -16.01 -0.01
C LEU A 112 -10.19 -16.68 -0.77
N GLU A 113 -10.79 -17.70 -0.16
CA GLU A 113 -11.89 -18.46 -0.74
C GLU A 113 -12.93 -18.84 0.34
N TYR A 114 -14.16 -19.07 -0.09
CA TYR A 114 -15.21 -19.56 0.82
C TYR A 114 -14.79 -20.90 1.47
N PRO A 115 -15.01 -21.13 2.78
CA PRO A 115 -15.85 -20.34 3.70
C PRO A 115 -15.09 -19.38 4.63
N LEU A 116 -13.88 -18.92 4.27
CA LEU A 116 -13.10 -18.05 5.14
C LEU A 116 -13.79 -16.69 5.38
N LEU A 117 -13.71 -16.21 6.62
CA LEU A 117 -14.21 -14.88 7.01
C LEU A 117 -13.46 -13.77 6.27
N GLU A 118 -12.18 -13.93 6.09
CA GLU A 118 -11.31 -13.00 5.33
C GLU A 118 -11.78 -12.84 3.88
N TYR A 119 -12.30 -13.90 3.26
CA TYR A 119 -12.92 -13.82 1.93
C TYR A 119 -14.19 -12.97 1.95
N GLU A 120 -15.05 -13.17 2.94
CA GLU A 120 -16.29 -12.40 3.10
C GLU A 120 -16.00 -10.93 3.42
N VAL A 121 -15.01 -10.66 4.28
CA VAL A 121 -14.54 -9.31 4.63
C VAL A 121 -13.98 -8.61 3.40
N ALA A 122 -13.08 -9.26 2.66
CA ALA A 122 -12.46 -8.70 1.46
C ALA A 122 -13.49 -8.36 0.38
N ARG A 123 -14.49 -9.25 0.17
CA ARG A 123 -15.54 -9.05 -0.83
C ARG A 123 -16.62 -8.06 -0.39
N GLY A 124 -16.95 -8.07 0.89
CA GLY A 124 -18.00 -7.22 1.47
C GLY A 124 -17.52 -5.83 1.88
N HIS A 125 -16.21 -5.53 1.79
CA HIS A 125 -15.61 -4.26 2.20
C HIS A 125 -16.00 -3.88 3.65
N LYS A 126 -15.86 -4.83 4.58
CA LYS A 126 -16.38 -4.67 5.94
C LYS A 126 -15.32 -4.94 7.00
N THR A 127 -15.71 -4.72 8.24
CA THR A 127 -14.97 -5.05 9.47
C THR A 127 -15.70 -6.15 10.20
N GLU A 128 -14.97 -7.13 10.71
CA GLU A 128 -15.51 -8.20 11.54
C GLU A 128 -14.68 -8.38 12.82
N VAL A 129 -15.36 -8.55 13.95
CA VAL A 129 -14.76 -8.95 15.22
C VAL A 129 -14.93 -10.45 15.36
N VAL A 130 -13.85 -11.19 15.40
CA VAL A 130 -13.82 -12.65 15.27
C VAL A 130 -13.38 -13.29 16.57
N SER A 131 -14.17 -14.22 17.08
CA SER A 131 -13.73 -15.18 18.09
C SER A 131 -13.33 -16.48 17.40
N VAL A 132 -12.08 -16.90 17.53
CA VAL A 132 -11.54 -18.10 16.85
C VAL A 132 -12.29 -19.36 17.25
N ALA A 133 -12.66 -19.47 18.52
CA ALA A 133 -13.42 -20.61 19.02
C ALA A 133 -14.82 -20.74 18.38
N LYS A 134 -15.47 -19.59 18.06
CA LYS A 134 -16.79 -19.56 17.41
C LYS A 134 -16.68 -19.71 15.89
N ALA A 135 -15.66 -19.12 15.29
CA ALA A 135 -15.46 -19.13 13.84
C ALA A 135 -14.96 -20.49 13.30
N GLY A 136 -14.16 -21.20 14.10
CA GLY A 136 -13.68 -22.54 13.75
C GLY A 136 -12.92 -22.58 12.41
N ALA A 137 -13.37 -23.46 11.51
CA ALA A 137 -12.76 -23.64 10.19
C ALA A 137 -12.90 -22.42 9.23
N ARG A 138 -13.67 -21.40 9.61
CA ARG A 138 -13.78 -20.15 8.85
C ARG A 138 -12.62 -19.18 9.10
N THR A 139 -11.73 -19.49 10.06
CA THR A 139 -10.50 -18.75 10.32
C THR A 139 -9.34 -19.40 9.55
N PRO A 140 -8.46 -18.64 8.89
CA PRO A 140 -7.29 -19.21 8.22
C PRO A 140 -6.38 -19.91 9.22
N ALA A 141 -6.24 -21.22 9.09
CA ALA A 141 -5.51 -22.05 10.06
C ALA A 141 -4.02 -21.66 10.19
N ALA A 142 -3.43 -21.12 9.13
CA ALA A 142 -2.05 -20.61 9.15
C ALA A 142 -1.93 -19.40 10.07
N LEU A 143 -2.81 -18.39 9.91
CA LEU A 143 -2.81 -17.19 10.75
C LEU A 143 -3.09 -17.55 12.22
N ALA A 144 -4.10 -18.38 12.47
CA ALA A 144 -4.46 -18.79 13.83
C ALA A 144 -3.31 -19.50 14.55
N ARG A 145 -2.54 -20.34 13.85
CA ARG A 145 -1.39 -21.06 14.42
C ARG A 145 -0.18 -20.15 14.67
N SER A 146 0.24 -19.38 13.64
CA SER A 146 1.43 -18.55 13.75
C SER A 146 1.26 -17.38 14.71
N LEU A 147 0.02 -16.92 14.91
CA LEU A 147 -0.27 -15.74 15.73
C LEU A 147 -0.95 -16.09 17.07
N GLY A 148 -1.47 -17.31 17.24
CA GLY A 148 -2.04 -17.78 18.51
C GLY A 148 -3.24 -16.97 19.01
N TRP A 149 -4.06 -16.45 18.11
CA TRP A 149 -5.22 -15.61 18.43
C TRP A 149 -6.33 -16.39 19.17
N ALA A 150 -6.88 -15.79 20.22
CA ALA A 150 -8.17 -16.19 20.77
C ALA A 150 -9.32 -15.41 20.10
N SER A 151 -9.08 -14.12 19.88
CA SER A 151 -9.96 -13.22 19.14
C SER A 151 -9.14 -12.19 18.36
N TYR A 152 -9.69 -11.67 17.26
CA TYR A 152 -9.06 -10.65 16.45
C TYR A 152 -10.10 -9.82 15.70
N VAL A 153 -9.69 -8.63 15.26
CA VAL A 153 -10.44 -7.83 14.29
C VAL A 153 -9.83 -8.07 12.92
N VAL A 154 -10.66 -8.24 11.90
CA VAL A 154 -10.24 -8.20 10.50
C VAL A 154 -11.01 -7.12 9.75
N VAL A 155 -10.30 -6.31 8.97
CA VAL A 155 -10.89 -5.23 8.16
C VAL A 155 -10.28 -5.17 6.77
N ALA A 156 -11.11 -4.88 5.76
CA ALA A 156 -10.68 -4.69 4.40
C ALA A 156 -10.05 -3.31 4.18
N LEU A 157 -8.88 -3.26 3.56
CA LEU A 157 -8.28 -2.05 3.03
C LEU A 157 -8.76 -1.85 1.59
N VAL A 158 -9.62 -0.86 1.37
CA VAL A 158 -10.33 -0.66 0.09
C VAL A 158 -9.94 0.67 -0.54
N VAL A 159 -9.40 0.63 -1.75
CA VAL A 159 -9.10 1.83 -2.55
C VAL A 159 -10.01 1.85 -3.76
N GLY A 160 -10.84 2.88 -3.87
CA GLY A 160 -11.93 2.92 -4.85
C GLY A 160 -12.95 1.82 -4.59
N SER A 161 -13.04 0.84 -5.48
CA SER A 161 -13.90 -0.35 -5.35
C SER A 161 -13.10 -1.66 -5.18
N THR A 162 -11.80 -1.57 -4.94
CA THR A 162 -10.92 -2.73 -4.93
C THR A 162 -10.32 -2.93 -3.55
N THR A 163 -10.44 -4.13 -3.00
CA THR A 163 -9.71 -4.53 -1.80
C THR A 163 -8.25 -4.76 -2.16
N ILE A 164 -7.38 -3.91 -1.62
CA ILE A 164 -5.93 -3.97 -1.82
C ILE A 164 -5.23 -4.81 -0.75
N GLY A 165 -5.86 -5.01 0.40
CA GLY A 165 -5.29 -5.74 1.52
C GLY A 165 -6.30 -6.03 2.62
N LEU A 166 -5.83 -6.74 3.63
CA LEU A 166 -6.53 -6.97 4.90
C LEU A 166 -5.62 -6.55 6.06
N LEU A 167 -6.25 -5.99 7.08
CA LEU A 167 -5.61 -5.69 8.34
C LEU A 167 -6.23 -6.59 9.41
N HIS A 168 -5.38 -7.28 10.17
CA HIS A 168 -5.77 -8.06 11.33
C HIS A 168 -5.14 -7.46 12.58
N ALA A 169 -5.92 -7.34 13.65
CA ALA A 169 -5.45 -6.77 14.91
C ALA A 169 -5.95 -7.57 16.09
N ASP A 170 -5.12 -7.80 17.09
CA ASP A 170 -5.46 -8.55 18.29
C ASP A 170 -4.94 -7.89 19.57
N ALA A 171 -5.46 -8.34 20.70
CA ALA A 171 -5.10 -7.91 22.04
C ALA A 171 -4.64 -9.09 22.92
N THR A 172 -4.03 -10.11 22.29
CA THR A 172 -3.63 -11.36 22.95
C THR A 172 -2.52 -11.13 23.99
N GLY A 173 -1.62 -10.19 23.77
CA GLY A 173 -0.52 -9.88 24.67
C GLY A 173 -0.98 -9.37 26.04
N SER A 174 -2.04 -8.58 26.08
CA SER A 174 -2.69 -8.10 27.31
C SER A 174 -3.70 -9.08 27.92
N GLY A 175 -3.94 -10.23 27.25
CA GLY A 175 -4.93 -11.22 27.67
C GLY A 175 -6.38 -10.75 27.49
N ARG A 176 -6.62 -9.69 26.70
CA ARG A 176 -7.94 -9.12 26.44
C ARG A 176 -8.54 -9.71 25.17
N GLU A 177 -9.82 -9.97 25.16
CA GLU A 177 -10.56 -10.18 23.91
C GLU A 177 -10.85 -8.85 23.23
N VAL A 178 -10.84 -8.84 21.91
CA VAL A 178 -11.24 -7.67 21.11
C VAL A 178 -12.76 -7.50 21.15
N ASP A 179 -13.21 -6.25 21.17
CA ASP A 179 -14.61 -5.87 21.30
C ASP A 179 -15.13 -5.03 20.09
N ALA A 180 -16.36 -4.53 20.22
CA ALA A 180 -16.98 -3.73 19.16
C ALA A 180 -16.25 -2.40 18.94
N LEU A 181 -15.69 -1.78 19.99
CA LEU A 181 -14.90 -0.57 19.88
C LEU A 181 -13.59 -0.81 19.12
N ASP A 182 -12.95 -1.96 19.35
CA ASP A 182 -11.77 -2.36 18.58
C ASP A 182 -12.10 -2.49 17.09
N GLY A 183 -13.27 -3.10 16.78
CA GLY A 183 -13.76 -3.17 15.40
C GLY A 183 -13.95 -1.79 14.76
N GLU A 184 -14.52 -0.84 15.49
CA GLU A 184 -14.71 0.54 15.03
C GLU A 184 -13.38 1.26 14.82
N VAL A 185 -12.44 1.12 15.76
CA VAL A 185 -11.09 1.69 15.70
C VAL A 185 -10.32 1.18 14.48
N ALA A 186 -10.32 -0.15 14.27
CA ALA A 186 -9.67 -0.75 13.11
C ALA A 186 -10.35 -0.33 11.79
N GLY A 187 -11.69 -0.29 11.76
CA GLY A 187 -12.46 0.15 10.60
C GLY A 187 -12.15 1.60 10.23
N ARG A 188 -12.14 2.50 11.21
CA ARG A 188 -11.78 3.91 11.03
C ARG A 188 -10.36 4.08 10.50
N PHE A 189 -9.41 3.37 11.09
CA PHE A 189 -8.03 3.37 10.61
C PHE A 189 -7.91 2.91 9.16
N ALA A 190 -8.57 1.81 8.80
CA ALA A 190 -8.54 1.25 7.45
C ALA A 190 -9.15 2.22 6.41
N GLU A 191 -10.27 2.88 6.74
CA GLU A 191 -10.92 3.86 5.89
C GLU A 191 -10.03 5.08 5.64
N GLU A 192 -9.46 5.66 6.68
CA GLU A 192 -8.56 6.81 6.55
C GLU A 192 -7.24 6.45 5.85
N LEU A 193 -6.66 5.27 6.16
CA LEU A 193 -5.47 4.75 5.49
C LEU A 193 -5.70 4.55 4.00
N ALA A 194 -6.86 4.01 3.59
CA ALA A 194 -7.23 3.87 2.19
C ALA A 194 -7.19 5.22 1.46
N GLY A 195 -7.70 6.29 2.08
CA GLY A 195 -7.59 7.64 1.54
C GLY A 195 -6.15 8.15 1.43
N VAL A 196 -5.26 7.77 2.36
CA VAL A 196 -3.81 8.10 2.25
C VAL A 196 -3.19 7.32 1.09
N CYS A 197 -3.50 6.04 0.94
CA CYS A 197 -3.03 5.20 -0.17
C CYS A 197 -3.48 5.76 -1.52
N GLU A 198 -4.75 6.12 -1.66
CA GLU A 198 -5.30 6.70 -2.88
C GLU A 198 -4.59 8.00 -3.27
N ARG A 199 -4.43 8.91 -2.30
CA ARG A 199 -3.66 10.15 -2.52
C ARG A 199 -2.22 9.90 -2.90
N ALA A 200 -1.57 8.89 -2.32
CA ALA A 200 -0.19 8.52 -2.65
C ALA A 200 -0.08 7.99 -4.10
N VAL A 201 -1.01 7.14 -4.53
CA VAL A 201 -1.07 6.63 -5.91
C VAL A 201 -1.32 7.76 -6.91
N LEU A 202 -2.29 8.64 -6.62
CA LEU A 202 -2.60 9.78 -7.48
C LEU A 202 -1.41 10.75 -7.60
N ARG A 203 -0.73 11.03 -6.49
CA ARG A 203 0.46 11.89 -6.46
C ARG A 203 1.58 11.28 -7.31
N HIS A 204 1.86 10.01 -7.14
CA HIS A 204 2.86 9.30 -7.93
C HIS A 204 2.53 9.31 -9.43
N THR A 205 1.27 9.10 -9.79
CA THR A 205 0.80 9.15 -11.18
C THR A 205 0.97 10.56 -11.78
N LEU A 206 0.66 11.60 -11.01
CA LEU A 206 0.86 13.00 -11.42
C LEU A 206 2.33 13.34 -11.60
N GLU A 207 3.21 12.86 -10.73
CA GLU A 207 4.66 13.04 -10.86
C GLU A 207 5.21 12.38 -12.13
N LEU A 208 4.75 11.17 -12.44
CA LEU A 208 5.11 10.48 -13.69
C LEU A 208 4.65 11.27 -14.93
N HIS A 209 3.41 11.70 -14.97
CA HIS A 209 2.88 12.50 -16.09
C HIS A 209 3.61 13.84 -16.22
N ARG A 210 3.91 14.49 -15.08
CA ARG A 210 4.66 15.75 -15.07
C ARG A 210 6.06 15.57 -15.62
N ALA A 211 6.75 14.49 -15.28
CA ALA A 211 8.05 14.14 -15.81
C ALA A 211 7.99 13.87 -17.33
N GLU A 212 6.96 13.15 -17.79
CA GLU A 212 6.73 12.89 -19.21
C GLU A 212 6.49 14.20 -20.01
N LEU A 213 5.64 15.09 -19.50
CA LEU A 213 5.37 16.38 -20.11
C LEU A 213 6.63 17.26 -20.13
N SER A 214 7.39 17.31 -19.05
CA SER A 214 8.64 18.07 -18.99
C SER A 214 9.66 17.56 -20.00
N ALA A 215 9.79 16.25 -20.15
CA ALA A 215 10.65 15.63 -21.16
C ALA A 215 10.18 15.96 -22.58
N ALA A 216 8.88 15.95 -22.84
CA ALA A 216 8.32 16.31 -24.14
C ALA A 216 8.56 17.80 -24.50
N VAL A 217 8.37 18.70 -23.53
CA VAL A 217 8.64 20.14 -23.70
C VAL A 217 10.12 20.38 -23.96
N HIS A 218 11.00 19.75 -23.18
CA HIS A 218 12.45 19.86 -23.40
C HIS A 218 12.88 19.35 -24.78
N TRP A 219 12.31 18.22 -25.21
CA TRP A 219 12.54 17.67 -26.54
C TRP A 219 12.08 18.65 -27.65
N MET A 220 10.87 19.22 -27.52
CA MET A 220 10.35 20.19 -28.47
C MET A 220 11.23 21.45 -28.53
N SER A 221 11.65 21.99 -27.40
CA SER A 221 12.53 23.17 -27.32
C SER A 221 13.88 22.90 -27.96
N THR A 222 14.48 21.73 -27.71
CA THR A 222 15.76 21.35 -28.35
C THR A 222 15.62 21.18 -29.85
N ARG A 223 14.48 20.68 -30.32
CA ARG A 223 14.22 20.51 -31.76
C ARG A 223 13.96 21.83 -32.46
N LEU A 224 13.24 22.77 -31.83
CA LEU A 224 13.04 24.13 -32.34
C LEU A 224 14.36 24.90 -32.42
N GLY A 225 15.21 24.85 -31.38
CA GLY A 225 16.54 25.47 -31.43
C GLY A 225 17.42 24.94 -32.57
N ARG A 226 17.37 23.61 -32.83
CA ARG A 226 18.10 23.03 -33.97
C ARG A 226 17.53 23.41 -35.33
N LEU A 227 16.22 23.70 -35.44
CA LEU A 227 15.62 24.19 -36.67
C LEU A 227 16.00 25.64 -36.93
N GLU A 228 16.13 26.47 -35.89
CA GLU A 228 16.62 27.84 -35.96
C GLU A 228 18.11 27.87 -36.35
N ASP A 229 18.94 27.01 -35.75
CA ASP A 229 20.36 26.84 -36.13
C ASP A 229 20.53 26.30 -37.56
N SER A 230 19.61 25.46 -38.04
CA SER A 230 19.63 24.88 -39.39
C SER A 230 19.14 25.86 -40.45
N ALA A 231 18.31 26.84 -40.08
CA ALA A 231 17.92 27.93 -40.98
C ALA A 231 19.05 28.97 -41.20
N GLY A 232 20.06 28.98 -40.31
CA GLY A 232 21.20 29.90 -40.36
C GLY A 232 22.46 29.39 -41.08
N LEU A 233 22.57 28.09 -41.36
CA LEU A 233 23.79 27.51 -41.94
C LEU A 233 23.48 26.38 -42.93
N MET A 234 23.46 26.73 -44.22
CA MET A 234 23.57 25.77 -45.32
C MET A 234 24.96 25.14 -45.31
N ARG A 235 25.09 23.87 -44.83
CA ARG A 235 26.30 23.04 -45.01
C ARG A 235 25.98 21.56 -45.29
N PRO A 236 26.84 20.83 -46.05
CA PRO A 236 26.43 19.65 -46.79
C PRO A 236 26.32 18.35 -45.96
N ARG A 237 25.49 17.44 -46.49
CA ARG A 237 25.13 16.11 -46.02
C ARG A 237 26.32 15.18 -45.77
N GLY A 238 26.25 14.49 -44.62
CA GLY A 238 26.96 13.25 -44.34
C GLY A 238 26.87 12.89 -42.86
N GLN A 239 26.12 11.85 -42.51
CA GLN A 239 25.95 11.21 -41.19
C GLN A 239 24.79 11.70 -40.31
N GLY A 240 23.53 11.40 -40.69
CA GLY A 240 22.37 11.81 -39.89
C GLY A 240 21.20 10.82 -39.79
N GLY A 241 21.34 9.61 -40.33
CA GLY A 241 20.22 8.64 -40.36
C GLY A 241 19.83 8.13 -38.98
N ASP A 242 20.76 7.63 -38.20
CA ASP A 242 20.49 6.98 -36.91
C ASP A 242 20.11 7.99 -35.82
N ALA A 243 20.66 9.22 -35.84
CA ALA A 243 20.32 10.27 -34.88
C ALA A 243 18.84 10.69 -34.95
N ARG A 244 18.31 10.86 -36.17
CA ARG A 244 16.90 11.22 -36.40
C ARG A 244 15.95 10.10 -35.97
N LEU A 245 16.35 8.87 -36.12
CA LEU A 245 15.52 7.70 -35.69
C LEU A 245 15.45 7.62 -34.16
N VAL A 246 16.54 7.88 -33.45
CA VAL A 246 16.58 7.94 -31.99
C VAL A 246 15.74 9.12 -31.45
N GLU A 247 15.75 10.26 -32.13
CA GLU A 247 14.89 11.41 -31.82
C GLU A 247 13.39 11.14 -31.96
N SER A 248 12.99 10.09 -32.67
CA SER A 248 11.59 9.67 -32.83
C SER A 248 11.06 8.86 -31.65
N LEU A 249 11.93 8.46 -30.71
CA LEU A 249 11.53 7.70 -29.53
C LEU A 249 10.90 8.61 -28.47
N THR A 250 9.91 8.10 -27.76
CA THR A 250 9.37 8.78 -26.58
C THR A 250 10.38 8.74 -25.44
N ALA A 251 10.24 9.61 -24.43
CA ALA A 251 11.08 9.60 -23.24
C ALA A 251 11.15 8.21 -22.61
N ARG A 252 10.01 7.53 -22.50
CA ARG A 252 9.93 6.19 -21.92
C ARG A 252 10.62 5.11 -22.76
N GLU A 253 10.49 5.17 -24.07
CA GLU A 253 11.22 4.29 -24.99
C GLU A 253 12.73 4.54 -24.92
N LEU A 254 13.13 5.79 -24.74
CA LEU A 254 14.54 6.15 -24.58
C LEU A 254 15.11 5.60 -23.25
N ASP A 255 14.37 5.68 -22.14
CA ASP A 255 14.78 5.09 -20.87
C ASP A 255 14.92 3.57 -20.96
N VAL A 256 13.97 2.91 -21.59
CA VAL A 256 14.06 1.48 -21.86
C VAL A 256 15.29 1.18 -22.73
N LEU A 257 15.54 1.96 -23.78
CA LEU A 257 16.69 1.78 -24.68
C LEU A 257 18.03 1.99 -23.97
N ARG A 258 18.14 2.97 -23.07
CA ARG A 258 19.33 3.18 -22.21
C ARG A 258 19.61 1.96 -21.32
N LEU A 259 18.56 1.42 -20.69
CA LEU A 259 18.70 0.22 -19.87
C LEU A 259 19.01 -1.03 -20.69
N LEU A 260 18.47 -1.12 -21.92
CA LEU A 260 18.84 -2.16 -22.88
C LEU A 260 20.32 -2.07 -23.26
N ALA A 261 20.84 -0.86 -23.48
CA ALA A 261 22.26 -0.61 -23.81
C ALA A 261 23.21 -0.99 -22.67
N ARG A 262 22.74 -0.95 -21.41
CA ARG A 262 23.45 -1.45 -20.22
C ARG A 262 23.39 -2.98 -20.05
N GLY A 263 22.75 -3.68 -20.95
CA GLY A 263 22.63 -5.15 -20.90
C GLY A 263 21.52 -5.68 -19.99
N ASN A 264 20.65 -4.84 -19.42
CA ASN A 264 19.60 -5.26 -18.48
C ASN A 264 18.56 -6.13 -19.17
N THR A 265 18.12 -7.21 -18.50
CA THR A 265 17.01 -8.04 -18.97
C THR A 265 15.68 -7.29 -18.88
N ASN A 266 14.63 -7.76 -19.58
CA ASN A 266 13.31 -7.12 -19.50
C ASN A 266 12.77 -7.11 -18.07
N LEU A 267 13.04 -8.15 -17.28
CA LEU A 267 12.67 -8.21 -15.87
C LEU A 267 13.41 -7.15 -15.03
N ALA A 268 14.73 -7.00 -15.24
CA ALA A 268 15.52 -5.98 -14.57
C ALA A 268 15.09 -4.55 -14.97
N ILE A 269 14.72 -4.34 -16.24
CA ILE A 269 14.18 -3.06 -16.73
C ILE A 269 12.81 -2.80 -16.10
N ALA A 270 11.96 -3.81 -16.00
CA ALA A 270 10.65 -3.71 -15.38
C ALA A 270 10.77 -3.28 -13.91
N SER A 271 11.68 -3.89 -13.16
CA SER A 271 11.98 -3.52 -11.77
C SER A 271 12.56 -2.11 -11.67
N ALA A 272 13.53 -1.74 -12.52
CA ALA A 272 14.15 -0.42 -12.49
C ALA A 272 13.18 0.73 -12.85
N LEU A 273 12.19 0.45 -13.70
CA LEU A 273 11.21 1.43 -14.17
C LEU A 273 9.85 1.31 -13.45
N VAL A 274 9.72 0.41 -12.48
CA VAL A 274 8.50 0.14 -11.70
C VAL A 274 7.29 -0.12 -12.61
N VAL A 275 7.46 -1.02 -13.59
CA VAL A 275 6.42 -1.43 -14.53
C VAL A 275 6.38 -2.95 -14.68
N ARG A 276 5.32 -3.50 -15.27
CA ARG A 276 5.22 -4.93 -15.56
C ARG A 276 6.17 -5.31 -16.72
N GLU A 277 6.73 -6.53 -16.70
CA GLU A 277 7.59 -7.04 -17.77
C GLU A 277 6.91 -6.98 -19.15
N GLY A 278 5.60 -7.23 -19.21
CA GLY A 278 4.79 -7.08 -20.43
C GLY A 278 4.83 -5.68 -21.02
N THR A 279 4.84 -4.66 -20.18
CA THR A 279 4.97 -3.24 -20.60
C THR A 279 6.35 -2.97 -21.20
N VAL A 280 7.41 -3.54 -20.59
CA VAL A 280 8.76 -3.45 -21.16
C VAL A 280 8.85 -4.15 -22.54
N LYS A 281 8.29 -5.35 -22.66
CA LYS A 281 8.20 -6.07 -23.95
C LYS A 281 7.49 -5.24 -25.03
N TYR A 282 6.41 -4.56 -24.65
CA TYR A 282 5.70 -3.63 -25.54
C TYR A 282 6.57 -2.46 -25.99
N HIS A 283 7.27 -1.80 -25.04
CA HIS A 283 8.21 -0.70 -25.37
C HIS A 283 9.34 -1.19 -26.27
N VAL A 284 9.94 -2.34 -25.98
CA VAL A 284 11.01 -2.92 -26.83
C VAL A 284 10.51 -3.15 -28.25
N LYS A 285 9.32 -3.71 -28.44
CA LYS A 285 8.71 -3.91 -29.76
C LYS A 285 8.55 -2.57 -30.50
N ASN A 286 8.10 -1.53 -29.83
CA ASN A 286 7.94 -0.20 -30.44
C ASN A 286 9.29 0.45 -30.79
N ILE A 287 10.30 0.31 -29.92
CA ILE A 287 11.67 0.78 -30.18
C ILE A 287 12.23 0.12 -31.45
N LEU A 288 12.16 -1.20 -31.54
CA LEU A 288 12.62 -1.95 -32.72
C LEU A 288 11.95 -1.45 -34.01
N ARG A 289 10.62 -1.27 -33.97
CA ARG A 289 9.86 -0.74 -35.11
C ARG A 289 10.25 0.68 -35.49
N LYS A 290 10.40 1.58 -34.53
CA LYS A 290 10.74 3.00 -34.77
C LYS A 290 12.16 3.19 -35.26
N LEU A 291 13.09 2.40 -34.73
CA LEU A 291 14.48 2.41 -35.16
C LEU A 291 14.71 1.62 -36.45
N GLY A 292 13.72 0.88 -36.94
CA GLY A 292 13.91 -0.07 -38.05
C GLY A 292 14.93 -1.16 -37.72
N ALA A 293 15.07 -1.50 -36.44
CA ALA A 293 16.02 -2.49 -35.96
C ALA A 293 15.41 -3.92 -36.01
N THR A 294 16.21 -4.87 -36.44
CA THR A 294 15.80 -6.28 -36.56
C THR A 294 16.02 -7.08 -35.28
N SER A 295 16.82 -6.57 -34.35
CA SER A 295 17.13 -7.21 -33.09
C SER A 295 17.42 -6.18 -31.99
N ARG A 296 17.39 -6.65 -30.72
CA ARG A 296 17.81 -5.86 -29.55
C ARG A 296 19.23 -5.32 -29.72
N ALA A 297 20.17 -6.14 -30.19
CA ALA A 297 21.56 -5.74 -30.43
C ALA A 297 21.67 -4.66 -31.51
N ASP A 298 20.88 -4.77 -32.59
CA ASP A 298 20.81 -3.77 -33.65
C ASP A 298 20.26 -2.44 -33.15
N ALA A 299 19.21 -2.46 -32.30
CA ALA A 299 18.69 -1.24 -31.69
C ALA A 299 19.72 -0.52 -30.79
N VAL A 300 20.46 -1.27 -29.98
CA VAL A 300 21.54 -0.74 -29.15
C VAL A 300 22.66 -0.17 -29.99
N ALA A 301 23.07 -0.87 -31.06
CA ALA A 301 24.14 -0.38 -31.99
C ALA A 301 23.75 0.91 -32.69
N ARG A 302 22.49 1.06 -33.11
CA ARG A 302 21.96 2.33 -33.70
C ARG A 302 21.94 3.47 -32.67
N PHE A 303 21.55 3.16 -31.43
CA PHE A 303 21.57 4.14 -30.34
C PHE A 303 22.99 4.68 -30.06
N VAL A 304 23.96 3.79 -29.98
CA VAL A 304 25.37 4.17 -29.75
C VAL A 304 25.92 4.99 -30.94
N ARG A 305 25.65 4.60 -32.20
CA ARG A 305 26.02 5.35 -33.39
C ARG A 305 25.37 6.74 -33.48
N ALA A 306 24.17 6.88 -32.91
CA ALA A 306 23.46 8.16 -32.80
C ALA A 306 24.02 9.07 -31.68
N GLY A 307 25.10 8.68 -31.03
CA GLY A 307 25.71 9.44 -29.91
C GLY A 307 25.03 9.22 -28.56
N GLY A 308 24.20 8.16 -28.44
CA GLY A 308 23.59 7.80 -27.17
C GLY A 308 24.62 7.31 -26.16
N SER A 309 24.68 7.96 -24.98
CA SER A 309 25.59 7.57 -23.90
C SER A 309 25.03 6.38 -23.11
N VAL A 310 25.88 5.42 -22.80
CA VAL A 310 25.60 4.28 -21.92
C VAL A 310 25.79 4.69 -20.44
N GLU A 311 26.45 5.85 -20.19
CA GLU A 311 26.67 6.38 -18.85
C GLU A 311 25.43 7.09 -18.31
N GLY A 312 25.04 6.78 -17.06
CA GLY A 312 23.97 7.48 -16.34
C GLY A 312 24.43 8.89 -15.93
N PRO A 313 23.51 9.75 -15.48
CA PRO A 313 23.90 11.02 -14.89
C PRO A 313 24.89 10.75 -13.76
N ALA A 314 26.06 11.34 -13.86
CA ALA A 314 27.11 11.25 -12.85
C ALA A 314 26.54 11.61 -11.49
N GLY A 315 26.68 10.71 -10.53
CA GLY A 315 26.24 10.93 -9.16
C GLY A 315 26.72 12.26 -8.63
N GLY A 316 25.76 13.05 -8.14
CA GLY A 316 26.03 14.32 -7.51
C GLY A 316 27.05 14.14 -6.39
N ARG A 317 28.12 14.92 -6.45
CA ARG A 317 29.11 15.09 -5.40
C ARG A 317 28.40 15.49 -4.10
N ARG A 318 28.69 14.75 -3.04
CA ARG A 318 28.57 15.27 -1.67
C ARG A 318 29.64 16.36 -1.44
N PRO A 319 29.36 17.36 -0.60
CA PRO A 319 30.16 17.56 0.60
C PRO A 319 29.47 16.98 1.84
#